data_944a58c3efdd132a1c5546cfdee01e49
#
_entry.id   944a58c3efdd132a1c5546cfdee01e49
#
_cell.length_a   1.000
_cell.length_b   1.000
_cell.length_c   1.000
_cell.angle_alpha   90.00
_cell.angle_beta   90.00
_cell.angle_gamma   90.00
#
_symmetry.space_group_name_H-M   'P 1'
#
loop_
_entity.id
_entity.type
_entity.pdbx_description
1 polymer ?
#
loop_
_entity_poly.entity_id
_entity_poly.type
_entity_poly.pdbx_seq_one_letter_code
_entity_poly.pdbx_strand_id
1 'polypeptide(L)'
;MRKKIMLSMLAIMTAVTVQAQIGYKGQVTAAIDGGITHLGGYVGAARIGAYLSPHSVLGGGVMFDKIRYDATQGDSFDATQWLGEIHYQYAVALNRFVLLPSGGLLLGGESCDRLSHQGNLLPYQNQFVYGLFAEFGVEYVFSRHWAVTLNPRFQYLMKTNFDNLKVSASIGLKYYF
;
A
#
# COMPACT_ATOMS: atom_id res chain seq x y z
N MET A 1 -29.56 11.19 -24.99
CA MET A 1 -28.21 10.84 -24.50
C MET A 1 -28.22 10.06 -23.18
N ARG A 2 -28.93 10.45 -22.12
CA ARG A 2 -28.96 9.78 -20.81
C ARG A 2 -29.34 8.29 -20.85
N LYS A 3 -30.33 7.86 -21.67
CA LYS A 3 -30.73 6.47 -21.80
C LYS A 3 -29.63 5.54 -22.41
N LYS A 4 -28.81 6.07 -23.33
CA LYS A 4 -27.70 5.30 -23.94
C LYS A 4 -26.54 5.10 -22.95
N ILE A 5 -26.29 6.08 -22.08
CA ILE A 5 -25.27 6.00 -21.03
C ILE A 5 -25.70 5.00 -19.95
N MET A 6 -26.97 5.01 -19.55
CA MET A 6 -27.51 4.00 -18.62
C MET A 6 -27.47 2.59 -19.19
N LEU A 7 -27.78 2.42 -20.48
CA LEU A 7 -27.75 1.09 -21.13
C LEU A 7 -26.31 0.57 -21.26
N SER A 8 -25.35 1.44 -21.57
CA SER A 8 -23.93 1.05 -21.61
C SER A 8 -23.37 0.74 -20.21
N MET A 9 -23.77 1.49 -19.18
CA MET A 9 -23.42 1.15 -17.79
C MET A 9 -24.04 -0.20 -17.36
N LEU A 10 -25.29 -0.46 -17.71
CA LEU A 10 -25.98 -1.70 -17.42
C LEU A 10 -25.34 -2.87 -18.18
N ALA A 11 -24.96 -2.68 -19.46
CA ALA A 11 -24.27 -3.68 -20.26
C ALA A 11 -22.85 -3.97 -19.73
N ILE A 12 -22.14 -2.97 -19.19
CA ILE A 12 -20.86 -3.15 -18.52
C ILE A 12 -21.06 -3.92 -17.22
N MET A 13 -22.10 -3.62 -16.45
CA MET A 13 -22.41 -4.36 -15.21
C MET A 13 -22.83 -5.81 -15.45
N THR A 14 -23.53 -6.11 -16.56
CA THR A 14 -23.92 -7.48 -16.89
C THR A 14 -22.81 -8.31 -17.55
N ALA A 15 -21.84 -7.67 -18.21
CA ALA A 15 -20.65 -8.33 -18.75
C ALA A 15 -19.65 -8.78 -17.67
N VAL A 16 -19.84 -8.35 -16.42
CA VAL A 16 -18.94 -8.62 -15.27
C VAL A 16 -19.21 -9.99 -14.62
N THR A 17 -20.16 -10.79 -15.09
CA THR A 17 -20.52 -12.07 -14.47
C THR A 17 -19.69 -13.29 -14.91
N VAL A 18 -18.60 -13.13 -15.65
CA VAL A 18 -17.62 -14.20 -15.82
C VAL A 18 -16.65 -14.17 -14.65
N GLN A 19 -17.04 -14.78 -13.56
CA GLN A 19 -16.21 -14.95 -12.36
C GLN A 19 -15.01 -15.85 -12.71
N ALA A 20 -13.87 -15.24 -12.97
CA ALA A 20 -12.64 -15.92 -12.63
C ALA A 20 -12.68 -16.00 -11.08
N GLN A 21 -12.79 -17.19 -10.52
CA GLN A 21 -12.71 -17.43 -9.09
C GLN A 21 -11.26 -17.15 -8.64
N ILE A 22 -10.97 -15.87 -8.44
CA ILE A 22 -9.71 -15.38 -7.92
C ILE A 22 -9.92 -15.25 -6.42
N GLY A 23 -9.35 -16.17 -5.69
CA GLY A 23 -9.48 -16.24 -4.25
C GLY A 23 -10.55 -17.27 -3.79
N TYR A 24 -10.11 -18.24 -3.06
CA TYR A 24 -10.97 -19.17 -2.34
C TYR A 24 -10.56 -19.18 -0.86
N LYS A 25 -11.50 -19.54 0.00
CA LYS A 25 -11.23 -19.62 1.43
C LYS A 25 -10.01 -20.49 1.73
N GLY A 26 -9.04 -19.95 2.47
CA GLY A 26 -7.81 -20.62 2.84
C GLY A 26 -6.64 -20.40 1.85
N GLN A 27 -6.87 -19.77 0.71
CA GLN A 27 -5.79 -19.43 -0.20
C GLN A 27 -4.86 -18.40 0.43
N VAL A 28 -3.55 -18.67 0.37
CA VAL A 28 -2.50 -17.78 0.87
C VAL A 28 -1.91 -16.98 -0.30
N THR A 29 -1.51 -15.76 -0.01
CA THR A 29 -0.85 -14.89 -0.99
C THR A 29 0.42 -14.30 -0.39
N ALA A 30 1.42 -14.05 -1.22
CA ALA A 30 2.59 -13.26 -0.87
C ALA A 30 2.79 -12.18 -1.94
N ALA A 31 3.20 -10.99 -1.52
CA ALA A 31 3.45 -9.87 -2.41
C ALA A 31 4.70 -9.10 -2.00
N ILE A 32 5.37 -8.53 -3.02
CA ILE A 32 6.43 -7.56 -2.84
C ILE A 32 6.09 -6.33 -3.66
N ASP A 33 6.27 -5.16 -3.08
CA ASP A 33 5.92 -3.88 -3.68
C ASP A 33 7.08 -2.91 -3.58
N GLY A 34 7.23 -2.05 -4.58
CA GLY A 34 8.16 -0.93 -4.57
C GLY A 34 7.51 0.31 -5.16
N GLY A 35 7.82 1.49 -4.65
CA GLY A 35 7.16 2.70 -5.09
C GLY A 35 7.80 3.98 -4.58
N ILE A 36 7.04 5.04 -4.71
CA ILE A 36 7.45 6.40 -4.36
C ILE A 36 6.47 7.03 -3.38
N THR A 37 6.95 7.97 -2.59
CA THR A 37 6.13 8.79 -1.71
C THR A 37 6.02 10.22 -2.25
N HIS A 38 4.96 10.93 -1.90
CA HIS A 38 4.76 12.33 -2.31
C HIS A 38 5.82 13.28 -1.72
N LEU A 39 6.55 12.84 -0.69
CA LEU A 39 7.62 13.60 -0.03
C LEU A 39 9.01 13.38 -0.68
N GLY A 40 9.05 12.84 -1.92
CA GLY A 40 10.30 12.65 -2.65
C GLY A 40 11.14 11.46 -2.18
N GLY A 41 10.51 10.48 -1.52
CA GLY A 41 11.15 9.25 -1.07
C GLY A 41 10.72 8.01 -1.84
N TYR A 42 11.21 6.87 -1.40
CA TYR A 42 10.80 5.57 -1.91
C TYR A 42 10.30 4.65 -0.81
N VAL A 43 9.38 3.77 -1.18
CA VAL A 43 8.76 2.77 -0.32
C VAL A 43 9.00 1.37 -0.87
N GLY A 44 9.23 0.42 0.02
CA GLY A 44 9.23 -1.01 -0.30
C GLY A 44 8.41 -1.76 0.73
N ALA A 45 7.69 -2.81 0.32
CA ALA A 45 6.91 -3.63 1.22
C ALA A 45 6.98 -5.11 0.83
N ALA A 46 6.88 -5.97 1.84
CA ALA A 46 6.67 -7.41 1.68
C ALA A 46 5.46 -7.82 2.53
N ARG A 47 4.49 -8.49 1.93
CA ARG A 47 3.20 -8.79 2.52
C ARG A 47 2.82 -10.24 2.34
N ILE A 48 2.09 -10.77 3.30
CA ILE A 48 1.40 -12.07 3.21
C ILE A 48 -0.06 -11.87 3.55
N GLY A 49 -0.94 -12.66 2.95
CA GLY A 49 -2.38 -12.59 3.21
C GLY A 49 -3.04 -13.95 3.07
N ALA A 50 -4.16 -14.11 3.73
CA ALA A 50 -4.99 -15.31 3.62
C ALA A 50 -6.44 -14.91 3.34
N TYR A 51 -7.04 -15.57 2.36
CA TYR A 51 -8.45 -15.41 2.04
C TYR A 51 -9.32 -16.08 3.12
N LEU A 52 -10.04 -15.28 3.88
CA LEU A 52 -11.06 -15.78 4.84
C LEU A 52 -12.34 -16.17 4.12
N SER A 53 -12.63 -15.53 2.99
CA SER A 53 -13.72 -15.80 2.07
C SER A 53 -13.31 -15.36 0.65
N PRO A 54 -14.09 -15.63 -0.40
CA PRO A 54 -13.78 -15.16 -1.76
C PRO A 54 -13.58 -13.64 -1.89
N HIS A 55 -14.12 -12.88 -0.93
CA HIS A 55 -14.08 -11.41 -0.94
C HIS A 55 -13.29 -10.79 0.22
N SER A 56 -12.81 -11.59 1.16
CA SER A 56 -12.19 -11.07 2.39
C SER A 56 -10.81 -11.64 2.57
N VAL A 57 -9.82 -10.77 2.67
CA VAL A 57 -8.42 -11.12 2.92
C VAL A 57 -7.96 -10.47 4.22
N LEU A 58 -7.38 -11.25 5.10
CA LEU A 58 -6.64 -10.77 6.25
C LEU A 58 -5.15 -10.94 5.96
N GLY A 59 -4.37 -9.91 6.19
CA GLY A 59 -2.96 -9.95 5.91
C GLY A 59 -2.12 -9.15 6.88
N GLY A 60 -0.83 -9.26 6.69
CA GLY A 60 0.17 -8.49 7.39
C GLY A 60 1.46 -8.40 6.57
N GLY A 61 2.35 -7.54 6.99
CA GLY A 61 3.60 -7.35 6.27
C GLY A 61 4.56 -6.44 6.99
N VAL A 62 5.65 -6.19 6.30
CA VAL A 62 6.66 -5.22 6.70
C VAL A 62 6.84 -4.21 5.57
N MET A 63 7.02 -2.96 5.94
CA MET A 63 7.21 -1.86 5.03
C MET A 63 8.44 -1.06 5.45
N PHE A 64 9.18 -0.62 4.46
CA PHE A 64 10.32 0.26 4.58
C PHE A 64 10.05 1.53 3.80
N ASP A 65 10.18 2.68 4.46
CA ASP A 65 10.09 4.01 3.87
C ASP A 65 11.42 4.73 4.05
N LYS A 66 11.96 5.31 2.98
CA LYS A 66 13.06 6.27 3.07
C LYS A 66 12.62 7.57 2.40
N ILE A 67 12.60 8.64 3.17
CA ILE A 67 12.08 9.94 2.76
C ILE A 67 13.18 10.97 2.98
N ARG A 68 13.35 11.85 1.99
CA ARG A 68 14.23 12.99 2.09
C ARG A 68 13.42 14.23 2.49
N TYR A 69 13.83 14.86 3.56
CA TYR A 69 13.25 16.11 4.04
C TYR A 69 14.20 17.27 3.77
N ASP A 70 13.66 18.38 3.29
CA ASP A 70 14.38 19.63 3.16
C ASP A 70 14.33 20.37 4.50
N ALA A 71 15.52 20.59 5.09
CA ALA A 71 15.64 21.43 6.27
C ALA A 71 15.71 22.92 5.84
N THR A 72 15.52 23.81 6.80
CA THR A 72 15.62 25.25 6.58
C THR A 72 17.02 25.60 6.02
N GLN A 73 17.11 26.50 5.04
CA GLN A 73 18.35 27.00 4.41
C GLN A 73 19.03 26.08 3.36
N GLY A 74 18.29 25.22 2.69
CA GLY A 74 18.83 24.41 1.58
C GLY A 74 19.64 23.20 2.02
N ASP A 75 19.53 22.82 3.29
CA ASP A 75 20.06 21.59 3.85
C ASP A 75 19.01 20.48 3.75
N SER A 76 19.42 19.22 3.69
CA SER A 76 18.51 18.07 3.63
C SER A 76 19.00 16.92 4.50
N PHE A 77 18.09 16.04 4.90
CA PHE A 77 18.41 14.85 5.67
C PHE A 77 17.46 13.71 5.28
N ASP A 78 17.91 12.49 5.50
CA ASP A 78 17.13 11.30 5.23
C ASP A 78 16.48 10.78 6.53
N ALA A 79 15.18 10.52 6.46
CA ALA A 79 14.44 9.78 7.49
C ALA A 79 14.05 8.40 6.98
N THR A 80 14.23 7.42 7.82
CA THR A 80 13.95 6.01 7.51
C THR A 80 12.90 5.49 8.47
N GLN A 81 11.89 4.79 7.95
CA GLN A 81 10.86 4.13 8.77
C GLN A 81 10.78 2.65 8.43
N TRP A 82 10.68 1.83 9.48
CA TRP A 82 10.38 0.42 9.40
C TRP A 82 9.04 0.18 10.11
N LEU A 83 8.06 -0.27 9.36
CA LEU A 83 6.70 -0.44 9.85
C LEU A 83 6.23 -1.88 9.62
N GLY A 84 5.73 -2.51 10.66
CA GLY A 84 4.89 -3.68 10.54
C GLY A 84 3.45 -3.27 10.26
N GLU A 85 2.73 -4.03 9.47
CA GLU A 85 1.32 -3.78 9.17
C GLU A 85 0.45 -5.01 9.39
N ILE A 86 -0.80 -4.77 9.82
CA ILE A 86 -1.89 -5.73 9.79
C ILE A 86 -3.03 -5.07 9.05
N HIS A 87 -3.62 -5.76 8.06
CA HIS A 87 -4.63 -5.18 7.20
C HIS A 87 -5.75 -6.16 6.86
N TYR A 88 -6.91 -5.57 6.60
CA TYR A 88 -8.05 -6.23 5.99
C TYR A 88 -8.27 -5.67 4.60
N GLN A 89 -8.48 -6.55 3.61
CA GLN A 89 -8.77 -6.19 2.23
C GLN A 89 -10.09 -6.80 1.80
N TYR A 90 -10.87 -6.04 1.04
CA TYR A 90 -12.08 -6.54 0.40
C TYR A 90 -11.83 -6.72 -1.10
N ALA A 91 -11.93 -7.95 -1.60
CA ALA A 91 -11.62 -8.28 -2.98
C ALA A 91 -12.88 -8.23 -3.86
N VAL A 92 -12.85 -7.39 -4.89
CA VAL A 92 -13.88 -7.30 -5.92
C VAL A 92 -13.29 -7.74 -7.24
N ALA A 93 -13.63 -8.95 -7.69
CA ALA A 93 -13.13 -9.49 -8.94
C ALA A 93 -13.89 -8.94 -10.14
N LEU A 94 -13.15 -8.40 -11.12
CA LEU A 94 -13.63 -7.84 -12.37
C LEU A 94 -12.88 -8.51 -13.53
N ASN A 95 -13.24 -9.74 -13.85
CA ASN A 95 -12.54 -10.57 -14.85
C ASN A 95 -11.07 -10.79 -14.46
N ARG A 96 -10.11 -10.21 -15.17
CA ARG A 96 -8.66 -10.30 -14.87
C ARG A 96 -8.19 -9.24 -13.87
N PHE A 97 -9.03 -8.28 -13.54
CA PHE A 97 -8.73 -7.26 -12.57
C PHE A 97 -9.37 -7.59 -11.23
N VAL A 98 -8.70 -7.29 -10.15
CA VAL A 98 -9.24 -7.36 -8.79
C VAL A 98 -9.04 -5.99 -8.13
N LEU A 99 -10.11 -5.40 -7.64
CA LEU A 99 -10.04 -4.20 -6.83
C LEU A 99 -9.93 -4.61 -5.37
N LEU A 100 -9.01 -4.00 -4.64
CA LEU A 100 -8.67 -4.32 -3.26
C LEU A 100 -8.68 -3.07 -2.37
N PRO A 101 -9.84 -2.47 -2.11
CA PRO A 101 -9.91 -1.52 -1.02
C PRO A 101 -9.49 -2.19 0.28
N SER A 102 -8.59 -1.55 1.00
CA SER A 102 -8.02 -2.09 2.21
C SER A 102 -7.74 -1.02 3.25
N GLY A 103 -7.61 -1.44 4.49
CA GLY A 103 -7.22 -0.59 5.59
C GLY A 103 -6.61 -1.41 6.71
N GLY A 104 -5.81 -0.75 7.55
CA GLY A 104 -5.12 -1.46 8.60
C GLY A 104 -4.38 -0.57 9.58
N LEU A 105 -3.64 -1.25 10.44
CA LEU A 105 -2.81 -0.66 11.49
C LEU A 105 -1.34 -0.72 11.08
N LEU A 106 -0.59 0.28 11.51
CA LEU A 106 0.86 0.40 11.35
C LEU A 106 1.52 0.53 12.71
N LEU A 107 2.62 -0.20 12.92
CA LEU A 107 3.44 -0.16 14.13
C LEU A 107 4.91 -0.27 13.73
N GLY A 108 5.79 0.56 14.27
CA GLY A 108 7.21 0.43 13.95
C GLY A 108 8.11 1.48 14.55
N GLY A 109 9.22 1.71 13.88
CA GLY A 109 10.24 2.65 14.28
C GLY A 109 10.58 3.65 13.20
N GLU A 110 10.89 4.85 13.61
CA GLU A 110 11.39 5.92 12.80
C GLU A 110 12.81 6.27 13.25
N SER A 111 13.73 6.38 12.31
CA SER A 111 15.09 6.80 12.54
C SER A 111 15.47 7.92 11.58
N CYS A 112 16.29 8.85 12.06
CA CYS A 112 16.81 9.95 11.27
C CYS A 112 18.33 9.99 11.43
N ASP A 113 19.01 10.42 10.40
CA ASP A 113 20.45 10.71 10.47
C ASP A 113 20.69 11.79 11.52
N ARG A 114 21.75 11.63 12.32
CA ARG A 114 22.11 12.61 13.36
C ARG A 114 22.66 13.91 12.79
N LEU A 115 23.17 13.82 11.59
CA LEU A 115 23.76 14.95 10.88
C LEU A 115 22.99 15.15 9.57
N SER A 116 22.72 16.40 9.23
CA SER A 116 22.23 16.76 7.91
C SER A 116 23.33 16.54 6.86
N HIS A 117 22.99 16.64 5.57
CA HIS A 117 23.95 16.52 4.48
C HIS A 117 25.06 17.61 4.51
N GLN A 118 24.81 18.73 5.19
CA GLN A 118 25.80 19.79 5.43
C GLN A 118 26.55 19.65 6.76
N GLY A 119 26.27 18.59 7.54
CA GLY A 119 26.96 18.31 8.80
C GLY A 119 26.37 19.01 10.03
N ASN A 120 25.20 19.61 9.94
CA ASN A 120 24.53 20.22 11.08
C ASN A 120 23.85 19.15 11.94
N LEU A 121 23.93 19.30 13.28
CA LEU A 121 23.26 18.39 14.22
C LEU A 121 21.73 18.56 14.13
N LEU A 122 21.03 17.46 13.94
CA LEU A 122 19.58 17.43 13.88
C LEU A 122 19.00 17.10 15.28
N PRO A 123 17.93 17.81 15.71
CA PRO A 123 17.31 17.60 17.02
C PRO A 123 16.45 16.32 17.10
N TYR A 124 16.36 15.57 16.02
CA TYR A 124 15.48 14.40 15.92
C TYR A 124 16.09 13.16 16.54
N GLN A 125 15.27 12.36 17.21
CA GLN A 125 15.66 11.12 17.84
C GLN A 125 14.84 9.96 17.25
N ASN A 126 15.43 8.77 17.31
CA ASN A 126 14.71 7.55 16.97
C ASN A 126 13.49 7.41 17.88
N GLN A 127 12.35 7.10 17.30
CA GLN A 127 11.13 6.93 18.08
C GLN A 127 10.28 5.79 17.55
N PHE A 128 9.42 5.27 18.42
CA PHE A 128 8.36 4.35 18.05
C PHE A 128 7.21 5.13 17.41
N VAL A 129 6.73 4.64 16.28
CA VAL A 129 5.61 5.23 15.52
C VAL A 129 4.49 4.22 15.37
N TYR A 130 3.26 4.71 15.35
CA TYR A 130 2.08 3.91 15.07
C TYR A 130 1.05 4.73 14.30
N GLY A 131 0.15 4.06 13.61
CA GLY A 131 -0.82 4.75 12.78
C GLY A 131 -1.81 3.83 12.10
N LEU A 132 -2.53 4.43 11.18
CA LEU A 132 -3.54 3.79 10.35
C LEU A 132 -3.18 3.99 8.88
N PHE A 133 -3.69 3.14 8.02
CA PHE A 133 -3.64 3.39 6.59
C PHE A 133 -4.91 2.95 5.89
N ALA A 134 -5.15 3.56 4.74
CA ALA A 134 -6.11 3.15 3.74
C ALA A 134 -5.40 3.00 2.40
N GLU A 135 -5.71 1.94 1.67
CA GLU A 135 -5.10 1.62 0.38
C GLU A 135 -6.19 1.18 -0.60
N PHE A 136 -6.04 1.55 -1.86
CA PHE A 136 -6.91 1.10 -2.93
C PHE A 136 -6.10 0.33 -3.96
N GLY A 137 -5.91 -0.97 -3.70
CA GLY A 137 -5.16 -1.84 -4.60
C GLY A 137 -5.94 -2.16 -5.87
N VAL A 138 -5.21 -2.23 -6.99
CA VAL A 138 -5.71 -2.77 -8.25
C VAL A 138 -4.74 -3.86 -8.68
N GLU A 139 -5.25 -5.08 -8.89
CA GLU A 139 -4.46 -6.20 -9.38
C GLU A 139 -4.85 -6.58 -10.80
N TYR A 140 -3.87 -6.90 -11.62
CA TYR A 140 -4.04 -7.55 -12.91
C TYR A 140 -3.49 -8.97 -12.84
N VAL A 141 -4.38 -9.95 -12.92
CA VAL A 141 -4.03 -11.38 -12.84
C VAL A 141 -3.72 -11.88 -14.24
N PHE A 142 -2.44 -12.13 -14.52
CA PHE A 142 -1.99 -12.61 -15.82
C PHE A 142 -1.73 -14.12 -15.87
N SER A 143 -1.69 -14.77 -14.69
CA SER A 143 -1.51 -16.22 -14.57
C SER A 143 -2.32 -16.74 -13.37
N ARG A 144 -2.49 -18.05 -13.27
CA ARG A 144 -3.17 -18.70 -12.11
C ARG A 144 -2.52 -18.37 -10.77
N HIS A 145 -1.22 -18.08 -10.76
CA HIS A 145 -0.46 -17.86 -9.54
C HIS A 145 0.12 -16.46 -9.45
N TRP A 146 0.04 -15.63 -10.49
CA TRP A 146 0.73 -14.35 -10.53
C TRP A 146 -0.18 -13.19 -10.91
N ALA A 147 -0.03 -12.11 -10.18
CA ALA A 147 -0.64 -10.82 -10.50
C ALA A 147 0.37 -9.68 -10.34
N VAL A 148 0.19 -8.64 -11.13
CA VAL A 148 0.83 -7.34 -10.91
C VAL A 148 -0.14 -6.47 -10.12
N THR A 149 0.36 -5.73 -9.14
CA THR A 149 -0.42 -4.86 -8.27
C THR A 149 -0.04 -3.40 -8.47
N LEU A 150 -1.01 -2.51 -8.32
CA LEU A 150 -0.82 -1.06 -8.19
C LEU A 150 -1.55 -0.61 -6.94
N ASN A 151 -0.83 -0.02 -5.98
CA ASN A 151 -1.32 0.24 -4.64
C ASN A 151 -1.10 1.72 -4.25
N PRO A 152 -2.02 2.64 -4.62
CA PRO A 152 -2.08 3.96 -3.99
C PRO A 152 -2.51 3.83 -2.53
N ARG A 153 -1.77 4.50 -1.64
CA ARG A 153 -1.91 4.37 -0.19
C ARG A 153 -1.86 5.72 0.50
N PHE A 154 -2.73 5.90 1.47
CA PHE A 154 -2.76 6.98 2.44
C PHE A 154 -2.41 6.43 3.81
N GLN A 155 -1.44 7.04 4.49
CA GLN A 155 -1.01 6.65 5.83
C GLN A 155 -1.15 7.86 6.75
N TYR A 156 -1.67 7.61 7.96
CA TYR A 156 -1.74 8.61 9.02
C TYR A 156 -0.99 8.07 10.24
N LEU A 157 0.16 8.68 10.55
CA LEU A 157 0.98 8.34 11.71
C LEU A 157 0.61 9.25 12.87
N MET A 158 0.17 8.67 13.98
CA MET A 158 -0.29 9.41 15.17
C MET A 158 0.88 9.94 15.99
N LYS A 159 2.04 9.28 15.91
CA LYS A 159 3.25 9.71 16.61
C LYS A 159 4.42 9.63 15.65
N THR A 160 4.89 10.78 15.19
CA THR A 160 6.03 10.92 14.28
C THR A 160 6.69 12.27 14.53
N ASN A 161 7.98 12.40 14.26
CA ASN A 161 8.70 13.67 14.27
C ASN A 161 8.46 14.52 13.02
N PHE A 162 7.83 13.92 12.00
CA PHE A 162 7.67 14.49 10.67
C PHE A 162 6.18 14.59 10.30
N ASP A 163 5.89 14.51 9.00
CA ASP A 163 4.52 14.61 8.51
C ASP A 163 3.65 13.44 8.96
N ASN A 164 2.54 13.76 9.60
CA ASN A 164 1.56 12.75 10.03
C ASN A 164 0.86 12.07 8.85
N LEU A 165 0.63 12.81 7.76
CA LEU A 165 -0.04 12.30 6.57
C LEU A 165 0.95 12.02 5.47
N LYS A 166 0.98 10.79 4.99
CA LYS A 166 1.82 10.35 3.87
C LYS A 166 0.96 9.74 2.79
N VAL A 167 1.31 10.06 1.54
CA VAL A 167 0.71 9.47 0.35
C VAL A 167 1.81 8.77 -0.43
N SER A 168 1.57 7.53 -0.80
CA SER A 168 2.49 6.75 -1.61
C SER A 168 1.75 6.01 -2.72
N ALA A 169 2.49 5.64 -3.76
CA ALA A 169 2.00 4.75 -4.79
C ALA A 169 3.09 3.71 -5.07
N SER A 170 2.71 2.45 -5.03
CA SER A 170 3.63 1.34 -5.29
C SER A 170 3.09 0.40 -6.37
N ILE A 171 4.00 -0.23 -7.06
CA ILE A 171 3.74 -1.34 -7.99
C ILE A 171 4.40 -2.58 -7.43
N GLY A 172 3.76 -3.73 -7.60
CA GLY A 172 4.26 -4.96 -7.02
C GLY A 172 3.93 -6.20 -7.82
N LEU A 173 4.47 -7.30 -7.33
CA LEU A 173 4.20 -8.64 -7.83
C LEU A 173 3.61 -9.47 -6.70
N LYS A 174 2.48 -10.13 -6.95
CA LYS A 174 1.77 -10.97 -6.01
C LYS A 174 1.70 -12.40 -6.51
N TYR A 175 1.95 -13.33 -5.60
CA TYR A 175 1.87 -14.77 -5.83
C TYR A 175 0.70 -15.37 -5.03
N TYR A 176 -0.05 -16.25 -5.68
CA TYR A 176 -1.14 -17.03 -5.11
C TYR A 176 -0.70 -18.49 -4.97
N PHE A 177 -0.69 -18.99 -3.73
CA PHE A 177 -0.34 -20.39 -3.43
C PHE A 177 -1.48 -21.35 -3.67
#